data_1ec6bf411f6f44d66c99b450cfdfc40b
#
_entry.id   1ec6bf411f6f44d66c99b450cfdfc40b
#
_cell.length_a   1.000
_cell.length_b   1.000
_cell.length_c   1.000
_cell.angle_alpha   90.00
_cell.angle_beta   90.00
_cell.angle_gamma   90.00
#
_symmetry.space_group_name_H-M   'P 1'
#
loop_
_entity.id
_entity.type
_entity.pdbx_description
1 polymer ?
#
loop_
_entity_poly.entity_id
_entity_poly.type
_entity_poly.pdbx_seq_one_letter_code
_entity_poly.pdbx_strand_id
1 'polypeptide(L)'
;MSLIRSGCRVAVALAGLSAACLSAPGLLAQTPATVTVVHCPRLFDSAGGTMLGPTSVFITGDKFDRIEPGAAQPAGATIIDLAGATCLPGLIDDHVHLDMQFGKNTYMEAAHLNLANSVLRSTLYARRTLLAGFTTVRNVGDHDYDTVALRDEIAAGTVIGPRIFTAGPAISTTGGHADQTNGLSLDLQGNPGPLQSIFNGPDEARKVVRLHYKNGADLIKAMPSGGVMDLGTNGSAPQMSQDELNALVETAHDYGMKVAVHAHGAEAIRRSVLAGVDSVEHGTFMDDQDIALMKQHGTFYCPTVYTGIYVGQQAQTGAYPPTVAAKAIAIGPQIFKTVTRAYEGGVKFAYGTDAGVYPHGQNWEDFIYLVKAGLPPAYTLQMATINAAQLLGHDDALGSVATGKFADLVAVPGNPIDDINVMSQVSFVMKAGIIYKQDGKEVLQP
;
A
#
# COMPACT_ATOMS: atom_id res chain seq x y z
N MET A 1 -37.94 -43.82 38.93
CA MET A 1 -39.27 -43.25 39.22
C MET A 1 -39.56 -42.25 38.17
N SER A 2 -40.16 -42.57 37.04
CA SER A 2 -41.57 -42.82 36.73
C SER A 2 -42.47 -41.60 36.99
N LEU A 3 -42.98 -41.07 35.92
CA LEU A 3 -44.37 -40.83 35.47
C LEU A 3 -44.39 -39.59 34.56
N ILE A 4 -44.65 -39.66 33.29
CA ILE A 4 -45.82 -40.03 32.44
C ILE A 4 -46.96 -39.01 32.48
N ARG A 5 -47.37 -38.57 31.25
CA ARG A 5 -48.66 -38.16 30.71
C ARG A 5 -49.01 -36.67 30.84
N SER A 6 -49.70 -35.97 29.94
CA SER A 6 -50.59 -36.37 28.85
C SER A 6 -50.92 -35.13 28.03
N GLY A 7 -51.06 -35.21 26.79
CA GLY A 7 -51.65 -34.71 25.67
C GLY A 7 -52.96 -33.92 25.80
N CYS A 8 -53.10 -32.96 24.91
CA CYS A 8 -54.41 -32.49 24.44
C CYS A 8 -54.24 -31.95 23.01
N ARG A 9 -54.84 -32.65 22.07
CA ARG A 9 -55.05 -32.14 20.68
C ARG A 9 -56.37 -31.37 20.68
N VAL A 10 -56.32 -30.14 20.17
CA VAL A 10 -57.54 -29.49 19.70
C VAL A 10 -57.31 -29.05 18.28
N ALA A 11 -58.04 -29.71 17.36
CA ALA A 11 -58.16 -29.31 15.96
C ALA A 11 -59.30 -28.32 15.87
N VAL A 12 -59.04 -27.12 15.39
CA VAL A 12 -60.06 -26.17 14.93
C VAL A 12 -59.84 -25.91 13.47
N ALA A 13 -60.72 -26.42 12.65
CA ALA A 13 -60.80 -26.07 11.21
C ALA A 13 -61.60 -24.79 11.08
N LEU A 14 -60.98 -23.75 10.53
CA LEU A 14 -61.67 -22.56 10.04
C LEU A 14 -61.32 -22.36 8.55
N ALA A 15 -62.33 -22.56 7.74
CA ALA A 15 -62.32 -22.18 6.33
C ALA A 15 -62.40 -20.62 6.25
N GLY A 16 -61.41 -20.01 5.64
CA GLY A 16 -61.41 -18.58 5.39
C GLY A 16 -61.02 -18.31 3.95
N LEU A 17 -61.88 -17.67 3.19
CA LEU A 17 -61.77 -17.24 1.80
C LEU A 17 -60.44 -16.48 1.59
N SER A 18 -59.62 -16.99 0.69
CA SER A 18 -58.41 -16.28 0.20
C SER A 18 -58.80 -15.37 -0.95
N ALA A 19 -58.89 -14.08 -0.70
CA ALA A 19 -58.85 -13.05 -1.74
C ALA A 19 -57.38 -12.89 -2.17
N ALA A 20 -57.02 -13.44 -3.32
CA ALA A 20 -55.73 -13.23 -3.95
C ALA A 20 -55.63 -11.82 -4.53
N CYS A 21 -55.07 -10.87 -3.76
CA CYS A 21 -54.57 -9.63 -4.34
C CYS A 21 -53.26 -9.94 -5.08
N LEU A 22 -53.35 -10.07 -6.40
CA LEU A 22 -52.21 -10.03 -7.31
C LEU A 22 -51.60 -8.60 -7.28
N SER A 23 -50.73 -8.31 -6.33
CA SER A 23 -49.82 -7.17 -6.40
C SER A 23 -48.73 -7.53 -7.42
N ALA A 24 -48.84 -6.97 -8.64
CA ALA A 24 -47.73 -6.97 -9.58
C ALA A 24 -46.48 -6.34 -8.88
N PRO A 25 -45.30 -6.97 -8.94
CA PRO A 25 -44.09 -6.30 -8.50
C PRO A 25 -43.88 -5.09 -9.41
N GLY A 26 -44.04 -3.89 -8.85
CA GLY A 26 -43.64 -2.66 -9.53
C GLY A 26 -42.16 -2.81 -9.90
N LEU A 27 -41.87 -2.88 -11.20
CA LEU A 27 -40.55 -2.61 -11.70
C LEU A 27 -40.17 -1.19 -11.19
N LEU A 28 -39.38 -1.12 -10.13
CA LEU A 28 -38.66 0.11 -9.82
C LEU A 28 -37.75 0.33 -11.04
N ALA A 29 -38.12 1.28 -11.88
CA ALA A 29 -37.26 1.77 -12.94
C ALA A 29 -35.98 2.23 -12.26
N GLN A 30 -34.89 1.46 -12.43
CA GLN A 30 -33.56 1.93 -12.01
C GLN A 30 -33.34 3.21 -12.81
N THR A 31 -33.18 4.31 -12.10
CA THR A 31 -32.70 5.56 -12.70
C THR A 31 -31.42 5.21 -13.45
N PRO A 32 -31.30 5.50 -14.76
CA PRO A 32 -30.06 5.19 -15.46
C PRO A 32 -28.89 5.83 -14.71
N ALA A 33 -27.86 5.04 -14.44
CA ALA A 33 -26.67 5.53 -13.77
C ALA A 33 -26.13 6.73 -14.56
N THR A 34 -25.96 7.87 -13.91
CA THR A 34 -25.45 9.08 -14.55
C THR A 34 -24.02 8.81 -15.01
N VAL A 35 -23.77 8.91 -16.30
CA VAL A 35 -22.44 8.76 -16.88
C VAL A 35 -21.66 10.03 -16.57
N THR A 36 -20.47 9.89 -16.00
CA THR A 36 -19.49 10.97 -15.87
C THR A 36 -18.46 10.84 -16.98
N VAL A 37 -18.10 11.95 -17.62
CA VAL A 37 -17.04 12.00 -18.64
C VAL A 37 -15.97 12.97 -18.18
N VAL A 38 -14.74 12.47 -18.03
CA VAL A 38 -13.57 13.30 -17.73
C VAL A 38 -12.81 13.57 -19.01
N HIS A 39 -12.65 14.85 -19.36
CA HIS A 39 -11.82 15.29 -20.47
C HIS A 39 -10.39 15.47 -19.99
N CYS A 40 -9.50 14.63 -20.51
CA CYS A 40 -8.07 14.65 -20.27
C CYS A 40 -7.36 15.21 -21.49
N PRO A 41 -6.80 16.44 -21.44
CA PRO A 41 -6.01 16.98 -22.56
C PRO A 41 -4.79 16.13 -22.91
N ARG A 42 -4.27 15.44 -21.92
CA ARG A 42 -3.25 14.38 -22.01
C ARG A 42 -3.61 13.27 -21.05
N LEU A 43 -3.40 12.03 -21.49
CA LEU A 43 -3.59 10.84 -20.65
C LEU A 43 -2.33 9.98 -20.69
N PHE A 44 -1.80 9.63 -19.53
CA PHE A 44 -0.69 8.69 -19.43
C PHE A 44 -1.17 7.26 -19.64
N ASP A 45 -0.71 6.63 -20.72
CA ASP A 45 -0.83 5.19 -20.94
C ASP A 45 0.24 4.46 -20.14
N SER A 46 -0.16 3.95 -18.97
CA SER A 46 0.77 3.27 -18.06
C SER A 46 1.29 1.94 -18.61
N ALA A 47 0.54 1.26 -19.46
CA ALA A 47 0.98 0.00 -20.08
C ALA A 47 2.07 0.27 -21.14
N GLY A 48 1.86 1.27 -21.99
CA GLY A 48 2.80 1.67 -23.04
C GLY A 48 3.94 2.57 -22.57
N GLY A 49 3.83 3.18 -21.38
CA GLY A 49 4.79 4.17 -20.89
C GLY A 49 4.82 5.45 -21.72
N THR A 50 3.71 5.82 -22.34
CA THR A 50 3.63 6.93 -23.30
C THR A 50 2.51 7.91 -22.95
N MET A 51 2.57 9.13 -23.52
CA MET A 51 1.54 10.13 -23.33
C MET A 51 0.59 10.13 -24.54
N LEU A 52 -0.69 9.89 -24.29
CA LEU A 52 -1.75 10.03 -25.27
C LEU A 52 -2.20 11.51 -25.34
N GLY A 53 -2.77 11.91 -26.50
CA GLY A 53 -3.40 13.22 -26.72
C GLY A 53 -4.76 13.34 -26.00
N PRO A 54 -5.59 14.31 -26.43
CA PRO A 54 -6.91 14.54 -25.84
C PRO A 54 -7.76 13.27 -25.83
N THR A 55 -8.28 12.94 -24.66
CA THR A 55 -8.99 11.68 -24.40
C THR A 55 -10.18 11.93 -23.48
N SER A 56 -11.32 11.33 -23.79
CA SER A 56 -12.51 11.29 -22.95
C SER A 56 -12.56 9.95 -22.20
N VAL A 57 -12.60 10.01 -20.87
CA VAL A 57 -12.71 8.86 -19.98
C VAL A 57 -14.13 8.80 -19.46
N PHE A 58 -14.89 7.78 -19.86
CA PHE A 58 -16.26 7.55 -19.43
C PHE A 58 -16.29 6.69 -18.18
N ILE A 59 -17.11 7.08 -17.20
CA ILE A 59 -17.23 6.45 -15.91
C ILE A 59 -18.69 6.16 -15.60
N THR A 60 -18.97 4.92 -15.20
CA THR A 60 -20.27 4.49 -14.74
C THR A 60 -20.12 3.77 -13.39
N GLY A 61 -20.69 4.32 -12.34
CA GLY A 61 -20.49 3.83 -10.97
C GLY A 61 -19.02 3.96 -10.56
N ASP A 62 -18.41 2.87 -10.16
CA ASP A 62 -17.03 2.80 -9.67
C ASP A 62 -15.99 2.38 -10.73
N LYS A 63 -16.42 2.24 -12.02
CA LYS A 63 -15.58 1.68 -13.09
C LYS A 63 -15.42 2.63 -14.27
N PHE A 64 -14.28 2.49 -14.95
CA PHE A 64 -14.13 3.00 -16.30
C PHE A 64 -15.01 2.17 -17.26
N ASP A 65 -15.92 2.85 -17.97
CA ASP A 65 -16.83 2.24 -18.93
C ASP A 65 -16.15 2.11 -20.30
N ARG A 66 -15.64 3.24 -20.84
CA ARG A 66 -14.88 3.28 -22.09
C ARG A 66 -13.95 4.48 -22.14
N ILE A 67 -12.97 4.40 -23.02
CA ILE A 67 -11.99 5.44 -23.26
C ILE A 67 -11.99 5.78 -24.76
N GLU A 68 -12.19 7.05 -25.10
CA GLU A 68 -12.29 7.51 -26.50
C GLU A 68 -11.36 8.70 -26.76
N PRO A 69 -10.71 8.77 -27.93
CA PRO A 69 -9.98 9.96 -28.33
C PRO A 69 -10.89 11.20 -28.46
N GLY A 70 -10.36 12.39 -28.15
CA GLY A 70 -11.06 13.66 -28.28
C GLY A 70 -11.89 14.05 -27.08
N ALA A 71 -12.76 15.07 -27.24
CA ALA A 71 -13.59 15.64 -26.19
C ALA A 71 -15.07 15.35 -26.48
N ALA A 72 -15.55 14.17 -26.06
CA ALA A 72 -16.92 13.70 -26.28
C ALA A 72 -17.92 14.45 -25.39
N GLN A 73 -19.09 14.80 -25.93
CA GLN A 73 -20.16 15.54 -25.24
C GLN A 73 -21.48 14.77 -25.29
N PRO A 74 -21.59 13.59 -24.65
CA PRO A 74 -22.83 12.81 -24.70
C PRO A 74 -23.94 13.51 -23.93
N ALA A 75 -25.17 13.46 -24.49
CA ALA A 75 -26.34 14.06 -23.85
C ALA A 75 -26.60 13.45 -22.47
N GLY A 76 -26.83 14.28 -21.46
CA GLY A 76 -27.18 13.85 -20.12
C GLY A 76 -25.99 13.38 -19.25
N ALA A 77 -24.75 13.45 -19.75
CA ALA A 77 -23.57 13.14 -18.95
C ALA A 77 -23.11 14.35 -18.11
N THR A 78 -22.51 14.06 -16.97
CA THR A 78 -21.74 15.06 -16.21
C THR A 78 -20.34 15.19 -16.82
N ILE A 79 -19.98 16.40 -17.29
CA ILE A 79 -18.67 16.64 -17.89
C ILE A 79 -17.74 17.27 -16.86
N ILE A 80 -16.54 16.70 -16.73
CA ILE A 80 -15.43 17.25 -15.94
C ILE A 80 -14.29 17.55 -16.91
N ASP A 81 -13.96 18.82 -17.08
CA ASP A 81 -12.89 19.26 -17.97
C ASP A 81 -11.62 19.59 -17.13
N LEU A 82 -10.56 18.80 -17.35
CA LEU A 82 -9.27 18.97 -16.69
C LEU A 82 -8.30 19.75 -17.60
N ALA A 83 -8.75 20.91 -18.08
CA ALA A 83 -7.99 21.78 -19.00
C ALA A 83 -6.56 22.04 -18.48
N GLY A 84 -5.56 21.90 -19.38
CA GLY A 84 -4.15 22.15 -19.06
C GLY A 84 -3.45 21.04 -18.26
N ALA A 85 -4.18 20.05 -17.75
CA ALA A 85 -3.63 18.97 -16.94
C ALA A 85 -3.24 17.72 -17.75
N THR A 86 -2.49 16.84 -17.11
CA THR A 86 -2.28 15.47 -17.54
C THR A 86 -2.99 14.53 -16.55
N CYS A 87 -3.86 13.68 -17.07
CA CYS A 87 -4.47 12.59 -16.32
C CYS A 87 -3.52 11.40 -16.23
N LEU A 88 -3.52 10.75 -15.06
CA LEU A 88 -2.86 9.47 -14.82
C LEU A 88 -3.86 8.52 -14.16
N PRO A 89 -3.65 7.20 -14.23
CA PRO A 89 -4.34 6.27 -13.33
C PRO A 89 -4.12 6.71 -11.88
N GLY A 90 -5.03 6.39 -10.98
CA GLY A 90 -4.80 6.57 -9.55
C GLY A 90 -3.46 5.98 -9.14
N LEU A 91 -2.64 6.76 -8.42
CA LEU A 91 -1.30 6.34 -8.02
C LEU A 91 -1.37 5.24 -6.95
N ILE A 92 -0.39 4.35 -6.98
CA ILE A 92 -0.22 3.25 -6.04
C ILE A 92 1.12 3.40 -5.34
N ASP A 93 1.12 3.28 -4.02
CA ASP A 93 2.32 3.28 -3.18
C ASP A 93 2.41 1.93 -2.44
N ASP A 94 3.35 1.10 -2.84
CA ASP A 94 3.50 -0.27 -2.32
C ASP A 94 4.30 -0.37 -1.01
N HIS A 95 4.62 0.76 -0.39
CA HIS A 95 5.30 0.77 0.90
C HIS A 95 4.95 2.00 1.72
N VAL A 96 3.95 1.87 2.59
CA VAL A 96 3.56 2.90 3.56
C VAL A 96 3.33 2.31 4.95
N HIS A 97 3.29 3.19 5.97
CA HIS A 97 2.94 2.90 7.35
C HIS A 97 1.87 3.90 7.82
N LEU A 98 0.59 3.61 7.54
CA LEU A 98 -0.51 4.56 7.80
C LEU A 98 -0.84 4.73 9.28
N ASP A 99 -0.37 3.87 10.15
CA ASP A 99 -0.62 3.91 11.58
C ASP A 99 0.35 4.80 12.35
N MET A 100 1.47 5.20 11.72
CA MET A 100 2.52 5.99 12.37
C MET A 100 3.02 7.14 11.49
N GLN A 101 3.67 8.11 12.12
CA GLN A 101 4.49 9.13 11.47
C GLN A 101 5.60 9.54 12.42
N PHE A 102 6.86 9.31 12.00
CA PHE A 102 8.02 9.69 12.80
C PHE A 102 8.11 11.21 12.99
N GLY A 103 8.51 11.60 14.19
CA GLY A 103 8.72 12.97 14.61
C GLY A 103 9.69 13.04 15.79
N LYS A 104 9.86 14.21 16.37
CA LYS A 104 10.80 14.45 17.48
C LYS A 104 10.56 13.57 18.71
N ASN A 105 9.32 13.11 18.91
CA ASN A 105 8.91 12.39 20.11
C ASN A 105 8.64 10.90 19.85
N THR A 106 8.94 10.36 18.70
CA THR A 106 8.52 9.00 18.27
C THR A 106 8.89 7.93 19.28
N TYR A 107 10.14 7.94 19.79
CA TYR A 107 10.57 6.96 20.78
C TYR A 107 9.87 7.09 22.14
N MET A 108 9.46 8.31 22.50
CA MET A 108 8.63 8.54 23.70
C MET A 108 7.17 8.17 23.47
N GLU A 109 6.64 8.47 22.30
CA GLU A 109 5.27 8.15 21.92
C GLU A 109 5.02 6.64 21.91
N ALA A 110 5.97 5.84 21.49
CA ALA A 110 5.89 4.38 21.54
C ALA A 110 5.64 3.84 22.97
N ALA A 111 6.05 4.57 24.00
CA ALA A 111 5.83 4.19 25.40
C ALA A 111 4.57 4.81 26.02
N HIS A 112 3.95 5.81 25.40
CA HIS A 112 2.85 6.59 25.99
C HIS A 112 1.54 6.52 25.23
N LEU A 113 1.57 6.26 23.92
CA LEU A 113 0.37 6.14 23.10
C LEU A 113 -0.19 4.72 23.18
N ASN A 114 -1.48 4.61 23.11
CA ASN A 114 -2.16 3.34 22.99
C ASN A 114 -2.76 3.18 21.58
N LEU A 115 -3.24 1.98 21.26
CA LEU A 115 -3.79 1.64 19.95
C LEU A 115 -4.86 2.65 19.47
N ALA A 116 -5.72 3.17 20.35
CA ALA A 116 -6.73 4.15 19.98
C ALA A 116 -6.14 5.46 19.43
N ASN A 117 -4.96 5.88 19.93
CA ASN A 117 -4.28 7.05 19.40
C ASN A 117 -3.76 6.78 17.98
N SER A 118 -3.19 5.59 17.74
CA SER A 118 -2.71 5.16 16.42
C SER A 118 -3.87 5.15 15.41
N VAL A 119 -4.97 4.46 15.73
CA VAL A 119 -6.17 4.39 14.88
C VAL A 119 -6.72 5.77 14.52
N LEU A 120 -6.82 6.70 15.48
CA LEU A 120 -7.31 8.06 15.19
C LEU A 120 -6.35 8.84 14.30
N ARG A 121 -5.04 8.70 14.49
CA ARG A 121 -4.01 9.35 13.65
C ARG A 121 -3.99 8.76 12.25
N SER A 122 -4.21 7.45 12.11
CA SER A 122 -4.20 6.76 10.82
C SER A 122 -5.27 7.28 9.87
N THR A 123 -6.42 7.71 10.36
CA THR A 123 -7.46 8.35 9.54
C THR A 123 -6.98 9.64 8.88
N LEU A 124 -6.21 10.46 9.60
CA LEU A 124 -5.60 11.68 9.05
C LEU A 124 -4.52 11.35 8.03
N TYR A 125 -3.70 10.35 8.29
CA TYR A 125 -2.61 9.93 7.42
C TYR A 125 -3.16 9.34 6.11
N ALA A 126 -4.15 8.46 6.20
CA ALA A 126 -4.85 7.89 5.05
C ALA A 126 -5.47 8.99 4.16
N ARG A 127 -6.15 9.98 4.76
CA ARG A 127 -6.74 11.11 4.03
C ARG A 127 -5.66 11.93 3.32
N ARG A 128 -4.54 12.25 3.97
CA ARG A 128 -3.42 12.99 3.35
C ARG A 128 -2.82 12.23 2.16
N THR A 129 -2.64 10.93 2.31
CA THR A 129 -2.11 10.06 1.26
C THR A 129 -3.05 10.02 0.05
N LEU A 130 -4.37 9.87 0.26
CA LEU A 130 -5.35 9.93 -0.83
C LEU A 130 -5.33 11.29 -1.54
N LEU A 131 -5.31 12.40 -0.79
CA LEU A 131 -5.33 13.75 -1.37
C LEU A 131 -3.99 14.12 -2.08
N ALA A 132 -2.92 13.37 -1.83
CA ALA A 132 -1.68 13.43 -2.59
C ALA A 132 -1.75 12.65 -3.92
N GLY A 133 -2.87 11.95 -4.20
CA GLY A 133 -3.09 11.22 -5.45
C GLY A 133 -2.92 9.71 -5.35
N PHE A 134 -2.52 9.18 -4.19
CA PHE A 134 -2.36 7.74 -3.99
C PHE A 134 -3.70 7.13 -3.62
N THR A 135 -4.40 6.58 -4.62
CA THR A 135 -5.74 5.99 -4.47
C THR A 135 -5.69 4.56 -3.93
N THR A 136 -4.53 3.92 -4.02
CA THR A 136 -4.27 2.59 -3.48
C THR A 136 -2.91 2.58 -2.78
N VAL A 137 -2.81 1.85 -1.67
CA VAL A 137 -1.56 1.67 -0.93
C VAL A 137 -1.38 0.24 -0.45
N ARG A 138 -0.13 -0.19 -0.30
CA ARG A 138 0.27 -1.39 0.43
C ARG A 138 0.89 -0.96 1.76
N ASN A 139 0.18 -1.22 2.86
CA ASN A 139 0.67 -0.95 4.22
C ASN A 139 1.48 -2.14 4.72
N VAL A 140 2.78 -1.92 4.93
CA VAL A 140 3.72 -3.01 5.19
C VAL A 140 4.27 -3.03 6.63
N GLY A 141 3.37 -2.88 7.56
CA GLY A 141 3.62 -2.94 8.99
C GLY A 141 2.71 -1.98 9.77
N ASP A 142 2.17 -2.45 10.87
CA ASP A 142 1.27 -1.69 11.74
C ASP A 142 1.36 -2.17 13.20
N HIS A 143 0.50 -1.62 14.06
CA HIS A 143 0.33 -2.04 15.45
C HIS A 143 -0.99 -2.80 15.60
N ASP A 144 -0.91 -4.06 16.02
CA ASP A 144 -2.07 -4.87 16.40
C ASP A 144 -3.19 -4.92 15.34
N TYR A 145 -2.84 -4.95 14.05
CA TYR A 145 -3.78 -5.00 12.91
C TYR A 145 -4.73 -3.79 12.82
N ASP A 146 -4.32 -2.63 13.31
CA ASP A 146 -5.13 -1.39 13.26
C ASP A 146 -5.38 -0.93 11.81
N THR A 147 -4.47 -1.20 10.89
CA THR A 147 -4.67 -0.90 9.47
C THR A 147 -5.62 -1.87 8.77
N VAL A 148 -5.88 -3.07 9.32
CA VAL A 148 -6.98 -3.96 8.88
C VAL A 148 -8.31 -3.28 9.18
N ALA A 149 -8.49 -2.76 10.39
CA ALA A 149 -9.69 -1.99 10.76
C ALA A 149 -9.82 -0.71 9.90
N LEU A 150 -8.73 0.02 9.67
CA LEU A 150 -8.73 1.21 8.82
C LEU A 150 -9.15 0.87 7.37
N ARG A 151 -8.66 -0.21 6.79
CA ARG A 151 -9.03 -0.71 5.47
C ARG A 151 -10.54 -0.96 5.39
N ASP A 152 -11.06 -1.68 6.37
CA ASP A 152 -12.47 -2.09 6.38
C ASP A 152 -13.39 -0.87 6.55
N GLU A 153 -13.03 0.10 7.40
CA GLU A 153 -13.81 1.33 7.59
C GLU A 153 -13.72 2.28 6.36
N ILE A 154 -12.60 2.29 5.64
CA ILE A 154 -12.51 3.02 4.35
C ILE A 154 -13.38 2.33 3.29
N ALA A 155 -13.40 1.00 3.25
CA ALA A 155 -14.24 0.25 2.33
C ALA A 155 -15.75 0.42 2.64
N ALA A 156 -16.10 0.54 3.91
CA ALA A 156 -17.46 0.84 4.37
C ALA A 156 -17.89 2.31 4.13
N GLY A 157 -16.96 3.21 3.78
CA GLY A 157 -17.21 4.63 3.57
C GLY A 157 -17.25 5.45 4.87
N THR A 158 -16.94 4.87 6.02
CA THR A 158 -16.91 5.56 7.32
C THR A 158 -15.71 6.50 7.43
N VAL A 159 -14.59 6.14 6.79
CA VAL A 159 -13.32 6.88 6.81
C VAL A 159 -12.88 7.21 5.38
N ILE A 160 -12.37 8.42 5.18
CA ILE A 160 -11.80 8.84 3.89
C ILE A 160 -10.33 8.38 3.82
N GLY A 161 -10.00 7.61 2.79
CA GLY A 161 -8.63 7.13 2.56
C GLY A 161 -8.47 6.36 1.25
N PRO A 162 -7.25 5.91 0.93
CA PRO A 162 -6.97 5.07 -0.23
C PRO A 162 -7.54 3.65 -0.04
N ARG A 163 -7.58 2.86 -1.09
CA ARG A 163 -7.72 1.40 -0.99
C ARG A 163 -6.45 0.85 -0.35
N ILE A 164 -6.60 0.02 0.68
CA ILE A 164 -5.47 -0.50 1.46
C ILE A 164 -5.34 -2.01 1.25
N PHE A 165 -4.11 -2.46 0.99
CA PHE A 165 -3.67 -3.83 1.17
C PHE A 165 -2.70 -3.85 2.35
N THR A 166 -2.98 -4.60 3.40
CA THR A 166 -2.20 -4.52 4.63
C THR A 166 -1.58 -5.84 5.06
N ALA A 167 -0.35 -5.74 5.57
CA ALA A 167 0.38 -6.88 6.13
C ALA A 167 0.02 -7.17 7.60
N GLY A 168 -0.64 -6.23 8.29
CA GLY A 168 -0.65 -6.27 9.76
C GLY A 168 0.74 -5.97 10.33
N PRO A 169 1.03 -6.36 11.58
CA PRO A 169 2.33 -6.12 12.20
C PRO A 169 3.48 -6.77 11.43
N ALA A 170 4.62 -6.09 11.34
CA ALA A 170 5.79 -6.67 10.67
C ALA A 170 6.36 -7.85 11.46
N ILE A 171 6.70 -8.94 10.75
CA ILE A 171 7.21 -10.18 11.34
C ILE A 171 8.72 -10.11 11.50
N SER A 172 9.23 -10.44 12.68
CA SER A 172 10.67 -10.45 13.00
C SER A 172 11.05 -11.66 13.86
N THR A 173 12.37 -11.83 14.06
CA THR A 173 12.91 -12.77 15.05
C THR A 173 13.15 -12.05 16.37
N THR A 174 13.37 -12.79 17.46
CA THR A 174 13.80 -12.22 18.75
C THR A 174 15.06 -11.36 18.56
N GLY A 175 14.99 -10.11 18.99
CA GLY A 175 16.08 -9.14 18.81
C GLY A 175 16.24 -8.63 17.38
N GLY A 176 15.36 -9.00 16.44
CA GLY A 176 15.35 -8.52 15.07
C GLY A 176 14.75 -7.11 14.92
N HIS A 177 14.77 -6.57 13.70
CA HIS A 177 14.45 -5.16 13.43
C HIS A 177 13.05 -4.73 13.91
N ALA A 178 12.03 -5.58 13.79
CA ALA A 178 10.67 -5.27 14.26
C ALA A 178 10.35 -5.81 15.66
N ASP A 179 11.33 -6.28 16.42
CA ASP A 179 11.12 -6.62 17.82
C ASP A 179 11.02 -5.32 18.63
N GLN A 180 9.80 -4.96 18.99
CA GLN A 180 9.50 -3.72 19.71
C GLN A 180 10.08 -3.69 21.14
N THR A 181 10.57 -4.80 21.65
CA THR A 181 11.21 -4.87 22.96
C THR A 181 12.70 -4.54 22.93
N ASN A 182 13.28 -4.34 21.76
CA ASN A 182 14.66 -3.94 21.59
C ASN A 182 14.98 -2.63 22.34
N GLY A 183 16.00 -2.67 23.20
CA GLY A 183 16.43 -1.51 23.97
C GLY A 183 15.63 -1.21 25.23
N LEU A 184 14.57 -1.98 25.52
CA LEU A 184 13.86 -1.88 26.80
C LEU A 184 14.68 -2.51 27.94
N SER A 185 14.40 -2.11 29.20
CA SER A 185 14.95 -2.78 30.36
C SER A 185 14.41 -4.22 30.44
N LEU A 186 15.19 -5.13 31.03
CA LEU A 186 14.84 -6.55 31.12
C LEU A 186 13.45 -6.80 31.72
N ASP A 187 13.03 -5.98 32.66
CA ASP A 187 11.72 -6.08 33.31
C ASP A 187 10.54 -5.75 32.36
N LEU A 188 10.82 -5.03 31.26
CA LEU A 188 9.82 -4.59 30.28
C LEU A 188 9.86 -5.39 28.97
N GLN A 189 10.91 -6.17 28.71
CA GLN A 189 11.05 -6.91 27.46
C GLN A 189 10.01 -8.04 27.32
N GLY A 190 9.62 -8.68 28.43
CA GLY A 190 8.74 -9.85 28.37
C GLY A 190 9.36 -11.00 27.59
N ASN A 191 8.51 -11.77 26.91
CA ASN A 191 8.91 -12.87 26.03
C ASN A 191 7.98 -12.88 24.80
N PRO A 192 8.14 -11.95 23.84
CA PRO A 192 7.27 -11.88 22.65
C PRO A 192 7.44 -13.14 21.78
N GLY A 193 6.34 -13.59 21.19
CA GLY A 193 6.26 -14.76 20.35
C GLY A 193 5.36 -14.53 19.13
N PRO A 194 4.86 -15.59 18.47
CA PRO A 194 4.07 -15.47 17.25
C PRO A 194 2.82 -14.60 17.36
N LEU A 195 2.25 -14.42 18.58
CA LEU A 195 1.13 -13.49 18.80
C LEU A 195 1.54 -12.01 18.71
N GLN A 196 2.80 -11.70 18.93
CA GLN A 196 3.40 -10.37 18.78
C GLN A 196 4.25 -10.27 17.51
N SER A 197 4.02 -11.17 16.53
CA SER A 197 4.76 -11.24 15.26
C SER A 197 6.26 -11.51 15.39
N ILE A 198 6.67 -12.12 16.53
CA ILE A 198 8.05 -12.55 16.77
C ILE A 198 8.10 -14.07 16.73
N PHE A 199 9.08 -14.62 16.02
CA PHE A 199 9.23 -16.07 15.87
C PHE A 199 10.70 -16.50 15.89
N ASN A 200 10.93 -17.77 16.21
CA ASN A 200 12.24 -18.40 16.12
C ASN A 200 12.04 -19.82 15.57
N GLY A 201 12.71 -20.09 14.45
CA GLY A 201 12.65 -21.36 13.76
C GLY A 201 11.44 -21.53 12.83
N PRO A 202 11.52 -22.53 11.91
CA PRO A 202 10.55 -22.74 10.84
C PRO A 202 9.11 -22.98 11.29
N ASP A 203 8.91 -23.69 12.41
CA ASP A 203 7.55 -24.01 12.89
C ASP A 203 6.80 -22.79 13.41
N GLU A 204 7.52 -21.87 14.11
CA GLU A 204 6.93 -20.61 14.53
C GLU A 204 6.72 -19.67 13.35
N ALA A 205 7.61 -19.70 12.32
CA ALA A 205 7.42 -18.98 11.07
C ALA A 205 6.08 -19.36 10.41
N ARG A 206 5.79 -20.64 10.29
CA ARG A 206 4.50 -21.12 9.78
C ARG A 206 3.31 -20.67 10.64
N LYS A 207 3.49 -20.67 11.95
CA LYS A 207 2.44 -20.26 12.90
C LYS A 207 2.14 -18.76 12.77
N VAL A 208 3.16 -17.90 12.70
CA VAL A 208 2.96 -16.45 12.61
C VAL A 208 2.25 -16.07 11.31
N VAL A 209 2.59 -16.68 10.18
CA VAL A 209 1.90 -16.46 8.90
C VAL A 209 0.41 -16.81 9.00
N ARG A 210 0.09 -17.95 9.61
CA ARG A 210 -1.31 -18.40 9.83
C ARG A 210 -2.08 -17.45 10.75
N LEU A 211 -1.41 -16.84 11.73
CA LEU A 211 -2.01 -15.81 12.60
C LEU A 211 -2.32 -14.54 11.82
N HIS A 212 -1.42 -14.10 10.93
CA HIS A 212 -1.66 -12.95 10.06
C HIS A 212 -2.87 -13.18 9.15
N TYR A 213 -2.92 -14.33 8.46
CA TYR A 213 -4.09 -14.73 7.67
C TYR A 213 -5.37 -14.72 8.48
N LYS A 214 -5.35 -15.34 9.67
CA LYS A 214 -6.52 -15.41 10.58
C LYS A 214 -7.02 -14.01 10.97
N ASN A 215 -6.12 -13.05 11.13
CA ASN A 215 -6.42 -11.69 11.56
C ASN A 215 -6.73 -10.73 10.39
N GLY A 216 -6.81 -11.25 9.16
CA GLY A 216 -7.26 -10.48 8.00
C GLY A 216 -6.18 -9.71 7.26
N ALA A 217 -4.90 -10.03 7.46
CA ALA A 217 -3.83 -9.49 6.63
C ALA A 217 -3.97 -9.97 5.18
N ASP A 218 -3.69 -9.07 4.21
CA ASP A 218 -3.74 -9.35 2.77
C ASP A 218 -2.42 -9.91 2.23
N LEU A 219 -1.32 -9.65 2.94
CA LEU A 219 0.04 -10.04 2.60
C LEU A 219 0.89 -10.21 3.85
N ILE A 220 2.13 -10.63 3.68
CA ILE A 220 3.12 -10.75 4.75
C ILE A 220 4.23 -9.71 4.59
N LYS A 221 4.64 -9.07 5.67
CA LYS A 221 5.88 -8.28 5.76
C LYS A 221 6.82 -8.92 6.76
N ALA A 222 8.04 -9.25 6.33
CA ALA A 222 9.08 -9.80 7.20
C ALA A 222 10.34 -8.92 7.21
N MET A 223 11.12 -9.03 8.29
CA MET A 223 12.33 -8.24 8.54
C MET A 223 13.58 -9.15 8.60
N PRO A 224 14.06 -9.68 7.45
CA PRO A 224 15.22 -10.57 7.41
C PRO A 224 16.56 -9.88 7.64
N SER A 225 16.63 -8.55 7.71
CA SER A 225 17.84 -7.82 8.11
C SER A 225 17.56 -6.83 9.23
N GLY A 226 18.62 -6.35 9.88
CA GLY A 226 18.57 -5.16 10.71
C GLY A 226 18.13 -3.94 9.90
N GLY A 227 17.73 -2.87 10.59
CA GLY A 227 17.22 -1.64 10.00
C GLY A 227 17.88 -0.39 10.55
N VAL A 228 17.51 0.77 10.01
CA VAL A 228 18.06 2.07 10.41
C VAL A 228 17.43 2.58 11.69
N MET A 229 16.12 2.48 11.81
CA MET A 229 15.35 3.20 12.83
C MET A 229 15.23 2.46 14.16
N ASP A 230 15.70 1.21 14.28
CA ASP A 230 15.80 0.50 15.55
C ASP A 230 17.04 0.89 16.35
N LEU A 231 17.09 0.50 17.63
CA LEU A 231 18.22 0.74 18.53
C LEU A 231 19.36 -0.28 18.36
N GLY A 232 19.20 -1.30 17.51
CA GLY A 232 20.24 -2.28 17.18
C GLY A 232 21.44 -1.63 16.50
N THR A 233 22.61 -2.20 16.70
CA THR A 233 23.87 -1.61 16.20
C THR A 233 24.18 -1.95 14.75
N ASN A 234 23.59 -3.03 14.20
CA ASN A 234 23.84 -3.49 12.84
C ASN A 234 22.58 -3.41 11.97
N GLY A 235 22.54 -2.44 11.06
CA GLY A 235 21.41 -2.20 10.17
C GLY A 235 21.36 -3.09 8.92
N SER A 236 22.35 -3.97 8.67
CA SER A 236 22.41 -4.76 7.43
C SER A 236 22.66 -6.25 7.62
N ALA A 237 23.00 -6.70 8.84
CA ALA A 237 23.20 -8.13 9.10
C ALA A 237 21.91 -8.94 8.89
N PRO A 238 22.02 -10.18 8.34
CA PRO A 238 20.87 -11.07 8.23
C PRO A 238 20.40 -11.48 9.64
N GLN A 239 19.07 -11.47 9.84
CA GLN A 239 18.42 -11.78 11.11
C GLN A 239 17.47 -12.99 11.01
N MET A 240 17.29 -13.53 9.81
CA MET A 240 16.56 -14.77 9.56
C MET A 240 17.46 -15.77 8.85
N SER A 241 17.37 -17.03 9.22
CA SER A 241 18.03 -18.13 8.52
C SER A 241 17.30 -18.48 7.21
N GLN A 242 17.92 -19.25 6.32
CA GLN A 242 17.30 -19.64 5.06
C GLN A 242 16.07 -20.54 5.28
N ASP A 243 16.11 -21.45 6.23
CA ASP A 243 15.02 -22.36 6.55
C ASP A 243 13.81 -21.65 7.19
N GLU A 244 14.05 -20.61 7.98
CA GLU A 244 13.01 -19.72 8.50
C GLU A 244 12.29 -18.97 7.37
N LEU A 245 13.07 -18.34 6.46
CA LEU A 245 12.53 -17.64 5.30
C LEU A 245 11.76 -18.58 4.37
N ASN A 246 12.30 -19.77 4.08
CA ASN A 246 11.62 -20.75 3.25
C ASN A 246 10.27 -21.14 3.85
N ALA A 247 10.22 -21.43 5.16
CA ALA A 247 9.00 -21.81 5.84
C ALA A 247 7.95 -20.69 5.87
N LEU A 248 8.39 -19.44 6.04
CA LEU A 248 7.55 -18.25 6.03
C LEU A 248 6.94 -18.03 4.64
N VAL A 249 7.77 -18.00 3.59
CA VAL A 249 7.35 -17.71 2.21
C VAL A 249 6.46 -18.81 1.66
N GLU A 250 6.87 -20.08 1.79
CA GLU A 250 6.06 -21.24 1.40
C GLU A 250 4.67 -21.19 2.03
N THR A 251 4.59 -20.95 3.34
CA THR A 251 3.31 -20.88 4.03
C THR A 251 2.48 -19.70 3.56
N ALA A 252 3.06 -18.52 3.32
CA ALA A 252 2.34 -17.35 2.81
C ALA A 252 1.75 -17.64 1.43
N HIS A 253 2.54 -18.21 0.53
CA HIS A 253 2.11 -18.56 -0.83
C HIS A 253 1.02 -19.64 -0.84
N ASP A 254 1.05 -20.64 0.07
CA ASP A 254 -0.02 -21.62 0.24
C ASP A 254 -1.38 -20.96 0.57
N TYR A 255 -1.38 -19.81 1.25
CA TYR A 255 -2.57 -19.01 1.52
C TYR A 255 -2.85 -17.94 0.45
N GLY A 256 -2.10 -17.91 -0.65
CA GLY A 256 -2.22 -16.91 -1.71
C GLY A 256 -1.74 -15.51 -1.33
N MET A 257 -1.03 -15.37 -0.21
CA MET A 257 -0.50 -14.11 0.26
C MET A 257 0.89 -13.85 -0.31
N LYS A 258 1.13 -12.64 -0.79
CA LYS A 258 2.45 -12.17 -1.22
C LYS A 258 3.34 -11.82 -0.03
N VAL A 259 4.66 -11.87 -0.24
CA VAL A 259 5.66 -11.60 0.80
C VAL A 259 6.54 -10.41 0.40
N ALA A 260 6.51 -9.37 1.23
CA ALA A 260 7.42 -8.22 1.17
C ALA A 260 8.49 -8.34 2.26
N VAL A 261 9.74 -8.01 1.97
CA VAL A 261 10.81 -8.08 2.97
C VAL A 261 11.59 -6.78 3.08
N HIS A 262 11.79 -6.31 4.31
CA HIS A 262 12.77 -5.27 4.62
C HIS A 262 14.18 -5.86 4.57
N ALA A 263 15.01 -5.47 3.64
CA ALA A 263 16.38 -5.97 3.59
C ALA A 263 17.35 -4.90 3.08
N HIS A 264 18.33 -4.54 3.90
CA HIS A 264 19.41 -3.64 3.50
C HIS A 264 20.65 -4.39 3.00
N GLY A 265 21.08 -5.43 3.71
CA GLY A 265 22.33 -6.14 3.41
C GLY A 265 22.20 -7.21 2.33
N ALA A 266 23.23 -7.37 1.50
CA ALA A 266 23.26 -8.33 0.37
C ALA A 266 22.89 -9.76 0.78
N GLU A 267 23.45 -10.28 1.87
CA GLU A 267 23.16 -11.66 2.29
C GLU A 267 21.68 -11.85 2.70
N ALA A 268 21.07 -10.86 3.36
CA ALA A 268 19.64 -10.92 3.69
C ALA A 268 18.77 -10.84 2.44
N ILE A 269 19.14 -10.00 1.47
CA ILE A 269 18.47 -9.90 0.17
C ILE A 269 18.55 -11.26 -0.55
N ARG A 270 19.74 -11.84 -0.64
CA ARG A 270 19.99 -13.12 -1.31
C ARG A 270 19.16 -14.25 -0.74
N ARG A 271 19.16 -14.41 0.59
CA ARG A 271 18.33 -15.42 1.28
C ARG A 271 16.85 -15.22 0.99
N SER A 272 16.39 -13.97 1.02
CA SER A 272 14.99 -13.63 0.76
C SER A 272 14.56 -13.98 -0.66
N VAL A 273 15.37 -13.60 -1.66
CA VAL A 273 15.10 -13.90 -3.08
C VAL A 273 15.12 -15.41 -3.34
N LEU A 274 16.07 -16.13 -2.75
CA LEU A 274 16.15 -17.60 -2.85
C LEU A 274 14.96 -18.30 -2.17
N ALA A 275 14.38 -17.70 -1.14
CA ALA A 275 13.15 -18.19 -0.51
C ALA A 275 11.89 -17.92 -1.35
N GLY A 276 11.98 -17.04 -2.37
CA GLY A 276 10.88 -16.74 -3.30
C GLY A 276 10.02 -15.54 -2.93
N VAL A 277 10.55 -14.55 -2.20
CA VAL A 277 9.78 -13.34 -1.85
C VAL A 277 9.33 -12.57 -3.09
N ASP A 278 8.19 -11.89 -3.00
CA ASP A 278 7.61 -11.11 -4.11
C ASP A 278 8.27 -9.74 -4.25
N SER A 279 8.68 -9.10 -3.16
CA SER A 279 9.39 -7.83 -3.21
C SER A 279 10.45 -7.68 -2.13
N VAL A 280 11.51 -6.94 -2.48
CA VAL A 280 12.54 -6.44 -1.57
C VAL A 280 12.38 -4.94 -1.42
N GLU A 281 12.22 -4.51 -0.17
CA GLU A 281 12.09 -3.12 0.22
C GLU A 281 13.47 -2.56 0.61
N HIS A 282 13.74 -1.29 0.26
CA HIS A 282 15.01 -0.57 0.49
C HIS A 282 16.20 -1.10 -0.31
N GLY A 283 16.62 -2.36 -0.16
CA GLY A 283 17.67 -3.00 -0.95
C GLY A 283 19.01 -2.30 -0.97
N THR A 284 19.35 -1.50 0.04
CA THR A 284 20.40 -0.47 0.04
C THR A 284 21.77 -0.98 -0.40
N PHE A 285 22.19 -2.15 0.07
CA PHE A 285 23.51 -2.75 -0.21
C PHE A 285 23.41 -3.95 -1.16
N MET A 286 22.40 -3.98 -2.02
CA MET A 286 22.23 -4.97 -3.08
C MET A 286 23.48 -5.01 -3.96
N ASP A 287 24.05 -6.19 -4.16
CA ASP A 287 25.20 -6.41 -5.04
C ASP A 287 24.78 -6.94 -6.43
N ASP A 288 25.74 -7.17 -7.33
CA ASP A 288 25.46 -7.61 -8.69
C ASP A 288 24.88 -9.03 -8.73
N GLN A 289 25.22 -9.88 -7.75
CA GLN A 289 24.63 -11.20 -7.61
C GLN A 289 23.16 -11.12 -7.21
N ASP A 290 22.82 -10.23 -6.28
CA ASP A 290 21.45 -10.00 -5.84
C ASP A 290 20.59 -9.44 -6.98
N ILE A 291 21.14 -8.48 -7.77
CA ILE A 291 20.49 -7.92 -8.96
C ILE A 291 20.17 -9.05 -9.97
N ALA A 292 21.14 -9.91 -10.24
CA ALA A 292 20.95 -11.03 -11.15
C ALA A 292 19.87 -12.02 -10.65
N LEU A 293 19.87 -12.33 -9.35
CA LEU A 293 18.89 -13.21 -8.73
C LEU A 293 17.48 -12.59 -8.75
N MET A 294 17.32 -11.33 -8.37
CA MET A 294 16.03 -10.64 -8.40
C MET A 294 15.46 -10.63 -9.83
N LYS A 295 16.29 -10.34 -10.83
CA LYS A 295 15.87 -10.42 -12.23
C LYS A 295 15.45 -11.84 -12.64
N GLN A 296 16.20 -12.85 -12.23
CA GLN A 296 15.92 -14.26 -12.55
C GLN A 296 14.59 -14.73 -11.91
N HIS A 297 14.36 -14.36 -10.66
CA HIS A 297 13.16 -14.75 -9.90
C HIS A 297 11.96 -13.85 -10.17
N GLY A 298 12.13 -12.69 -10.83
CA GLY A 298 11.08 -11.73 -11.08
C GLY A 298 10.67 -10.96 -9.82
N THR A 299 11.50 -10.98 -8.77
CA THR A 299 11.27 -10.25 -7.52
C THR A 299 11.29 -8.75 -7.77
N PHE A 300 10.29 -8.02 -7.27
CA PHE A 300 10.22 -6.58 -7.39
C PHE A 300 11.15 -5.86 -6.41
N TYR A 301 11.58 -4.67 -6.80
CA TYR A 301 12.33 -3.76 -5.95
C TYR A 301 11.51 -2.52 -5.63
N CYS A 302 11.27 -2.24 -4.33
CA CYS A 302 10.66 -1.02 -3.81
C CYS A 302 11.72 -0.19 -3.08
N PRO A 303 12.36 0.79 -3.71
CA PRO A 303 13.61 1.38 -3.22
C PRO A 303 13.46 2.38 -2.07
N THR A 304 12.30 3.04 -1.90
CA THR A 304 12.04 4.03 -0.83
C THR A 304 13.14 5.11 -0.73
N VAL A 305 13.46 5.73 -1.86
CA VAL A 305 14.67 6.56 -2.01
C VAL A 305 14.62 7.80 -1.10
N TYR A 306 13.48 8.48 -1.09
CA TYR A 306 13.32 9.70 -0.32
C TYR A 306 13.46 9.46 1.19
N THR A 307 12.96 8.35 1.69
CA THR A 307 13.15 7.98 3.11
C THR A 307 14.63 7.94 3.48
N GLY A 308 15.49 7.31 2.67
CA GLY A 308 16.94 7.29 2.92
C GLY A 308 17.56 8.71 2.98
N ILE A 309 17.12 9.61 2.12
CA ILE A 309 17.56 11.01 2.11
C ILE A 309 17.03 11.76 3.34
N TYR A 310 15.75 11.62 3.62
CA TYR A 310 15.09 12.31 4.75
C TYR A 310 15.72 11.93 6.10
N VAL A 311 15.88 10.62 6.37
CA VAL A 311 16.49 10.20 7.66
C VAL A 311 17.94 10.63 7.78
N GLY A 312 18.71 10.66 6.68
CA GLY A 312 20.07 11.19 6.66
C GLY A 312 20.13 12.69 7.00
N GLN A 313 19.18 13.48 6.49
CA GLN A 313 19.05 14.91 6.81
C GLN A 313 18.63 15.12 8.27
N GLN A 314 17.63 14.38 8.75
CA GLN A 314 17.16 14.47 10.15
C GLN A 314 18.25 14.05 11.16
N ALA A 315 19.07 13.06 10.83
CA ALA A 315 20.19 12.62 11.66
C ALA A 315 21.19 13.76 11.95
N GLN A 316 21.39 14.66 10.99
CA GLN A 316 22.27 15.83 11.14
C GLN A 316 21.70 16.90 12.09
N THR A 317 20.39 16.90 12.34
CA THR A 317 19.73 17.85 13.25
C THR A 317 19.71 17.39 14.71
N GLY A 318 20.20 16.18 15.00
CA GLY A 318 20.13 15.58 16.34
C GLY A 318 18.74 15.00 16.66
N ALA A 319 17.91 14.75 15.65
CA ALA A 319 16.56 14.19 15.83
C ALA A 319 16.55 12.74 16.33
N TYR A 320 17.65 12.02 16.17
CA TYR A 320 17.73 10.59 16.48
C TYR A 320 18.82 10.25 17.52
N PRO A 321 18.68 9.12 18.24
CA PRO A 321 19.76 8.56 19.07
C PRO A 321 21.04 8.36 18.26
N PRO A 322 22.24 8.44 18.87
CA PRO A 322 23.53 8.35 18.15
C PRO A 322 23.69 7.10 17.27
N THR A 323 23.22 5.94 17.73
CA THR A 323 23.27 4.68 16.98
C THR A 323 22.39 4.73 15.70
N VAL A 324 21.21 5.29 15.80
CA VAL A 324 20.28 5.48 14.67
C VAL A 324 20.86 6.52 13.70
N ALA A 325 21.36 7.65 14.22
CA ALA A 325 21.92 8.71 13.39
C ALA A 325 23.11 8.22 12.54
N ALA A 326 24.01 7.40 13.13
CA ALA A 326 25.13 6.83 12.39
C ALA A 326 24.69 5.93 11.23
N LYS A 327 23.67 5.08 11.43
CA LYS A 327 23.09 4.23 10.38
C LYS A 327 22.40 5.07 9.29
N ALA A 328 21.62 6.07 9.67
CA ALA A 328 20.91 6.95 8.75
C ALA A 328 21.85 7.72 7.81
N ILE A 329 22.96 8.24 8.31
CA ILE A 329 23.97 8.95 7.50
C ILE A 329 24.66 8.02 6.50
N ALA A 330 24.87 6.75 6.84
CA ALA A 330 25.53 5.79 5.97
C ALA A 330 24.67 5.35 4.76
N ILE A 331 23.35 5.35 4.90
CA ILE A 331 22.41 4.77 3.92
C ILE A 331 22.15 5.69 2.72
N GLY A 332 21.87 6.97 2.94
CA GLY A 332 21.43 7.89 1.91
C GLY A 332 22.27 7.89 0.63
N PRO A 333 23.60 8.06 0.71
CA PRO A 333 24.45 8.08 -0.49
C PRO A 333 24.51 6.74 -1.25
N GLN A 334 24.27 5.64 -0.56
CA GLN A 334 24.38 4.30 -1.14
C GLN A 334 23.12 3.94 -1.94
N ILE A 335 21.94 4.38 -1.50
CA ILE A 335 20.67 4.00 -2.13
C ILE A 335 20.61 4.45 -3.60
N PHE A 336 21.12 5.65 -3.93
CA PHE A 336 21.16 6.14 -5.30
C PHE A 336 21.95 5.22 -6.24
N LYS A 337 23.14 4.79 -5.80
CA LYS A 337 24.00 3.91 -6.58
C LYS A 337 23.33 2.55 -6.82
N THR A 338 22.67 2.03 -5.81
CA THR A 338 21.98 0.75 -5.90
C THR A 338 20.78 0.83 -6.83
N VAL A 339 19.97 1.87 -6.75
CA VAL A 339 18.82 2.08 -7.63
C VAL A 339 19.23 2.15 -9.10
N THR A 340 20.26 2.95 -9.43
CA THR A 340 20.78 3.03 -10.80
C THR A 340 21.26 1.66 -11.32
N ARG A 341 22.06 0.96 -10.53
CA ARG A 341 22.60 -0.38 -10.93
C ARG A 341 21.49 -1.42 -11.08
N ALA A 342 20.52 -1.45 -10.19
CA ALA A 342 19.40 -2.38 -10.26
C ALA A 342 18.52 -2.12 -11.49
N TYR A 343 18.29 -0.85 -11.84
CA TYR A 343 17.57 -0.46 -13.04
C TYR A 343 18.33 -0.91 -14.31
N GLU A 344 19.61 -0.58 -14.41
CA GLU A 344 20.48 -1.00 -15.52
C GLU A 344 20.59 -2.53 -15.61
N GLY A 345 20.58 -3.23 -14.47
CA GLY A 345 20.57 -4.69 -14.38
C GLY A 345 19.26 -5.33 -14.85
N GLY A 346 18.18 -4.55 -14.99
CA GLY A 346 16.87 -5.00 -15.47
C GLY A 346 16.01 -5.66 -14.38
N VAL A 347 16.20 -5.28 -13.12
CA VAL A 347 15.28 -5.62 -12.03
C VAL A 347 13.93 -4.92 -12.26
N LYS A 348 12.83 -5.55 -11.89
CA LYS A 348 11.51 -4.93 -11.91
C LYS A 348 11.33 -4.02 -10.70
N PHE A 349 10.83 -2.80 -10.93
CA PHE A 349 10.56 -1.86 -9.85
C PHE A 349 9.07 -1.66 -9.64
N ALA A 350 8.67 -1.53 -8.38
CA ALA A 350 7.40 -0.95 -7.98
C ALA A 350 7.64 0.30 -7.12
N TYR A 351 6.68 1.21 -7.11
CA TYR A 351 6.76 2.44 -6.33
C TYR A 351 6.48 2.14 -4.86
N GLY A 352 7.37 2.54 -4.00
CA GLY A 352 7.23 2.41 -2.56
C GLY A 352 8.04 3.50 -1.87
N THR A 353 7.43 4.18 -0.88
CA THR A 353 7.97 5.42 -0.33
C THR A 353 8.42 5.33 1.11
N ASP A 354 7.88 4.39 1.88
CA ASP A 354 8.06 4.28 3.32
C ASP A 354 7.51 5.52 4.07
N ALA A 355 6.44 6.15 3.51
CA ALA A 355 5.73 7.23 4.18
C ALA A 355 5.19 6.76 5.54
N GLY A 356 5.41 7.57 6.57
CA GLY A 356 5.34 7.22 7.98
C GLY A 356 6.69 7.47 8.63
N VAL A 357 7.80 7.15 7.97
CA VAL A 357 9.13 7.60 8.39
C VAL A 357 9.30 9.11 8.15
N TYR A 358 8.59 9.63 7.17
CA TYR A 358 8.42 11.07 6.93
C TYR A 358 6.92 11.42 6.82
N PRO A 359 6.53 12.71 6.76
CA PRO A 359 5.11 13.10 6.77
C PRO A 359 4.31 12.55 5.61
N HIS A 360 3.15 11.94 5.88
CA HIS A 360 2.18 11.52 4.89
C HIS A 360 1.69 12.67 4.02
N GLY A 361 1.45 12.40 2.74
CA GLY A 361 1.11 13.40 1.73
C GLY A 361 2.31 13.93 0.95
N GLN A 362 3.53 13.55 1.33
CA GLN A 362 4.79 13.82 0.61
C GLN A 362 5.28 12.62 -0.19
N ASN A 363 4.47 11.61 -0.39
CA ASN A 363 4.79 10.40 -1.16
C ASN A 363 5.30 10.70 -2.58
N TRP A 364 4.95 11.85 -3.15
CA TRP A 364 5.40 12.32 -4.46
C TRP A 364 6.91 12.61 -4.54
N GLU A 365 7.59 12.79 -3.42
CA GLU A 365 9.04 13.06 -3.39
C GLU A 365 9.86 11.94 -4.06
N ASP A 366 9.47 10.70 -3.91
CA ASP A 366 10.18 9.58 -4.53
C ASP A 366 10.23 9.67 -6.05
N PHE A 367 9.23 10.24 -6.75
CA PHE A 367 9.31 10.48 -8.19
C PHE A 367 10.52 11.33 -8.56
N ILE A 368 10.75 12.41 -7.79
CA ILE A 368 11.85 13.35 -8.03
C ILE A 368 13.20 12.66 -7.80
N TYR A 369 13.31 11.90 -6.71
CA TYR A 369 14.57 11.25 -6.35
C TYR A 369 14.87 10.03 -7.22
N LEU A 370 13.87 9.31 -7.70
CA LEU A 370 14.04 8.22 -8.68
C LEU A 370 14.56 8.77 -10.03
N VAL A 371 14.00 9.88 -10.51
CA VAL A 371 14.50 10.54 -11.74
C VAL A 371 15.92 11.09 -11.52
N LYS A 372 16.22 11.67 -10.36
CA LYS A 372 17.59 12.06 -9.99
C LYS A 372 18.55 10.88 -9.94
N ALA A 373 18.08 9.68 -9.61
CA ALA A 373 18.87 8.44 -9.64
C ALA A 373 19.01 7.86 -11.06
N GLY A 374 18.51 8.56 -12.10
CA GLY A 374 18.69 8.20 -13.51
C GLY A 374 17.57 7.36 -14.11
N LEU A 375 16.45 7.12 -13.41
CA LEU A 375 15.31 6.42 -14.00
C LEU A 375 14.53 7.37 -14.93
N PRO A 376 14.08 6.89 -16.10
CA PRO A 376 13.23 7.70 -16.98
C PRO A 376 11.92 8.12 -16.29
N PRO A 377 11.46 9.39 -16.46
CA PRO A 377 10.20 9.84 -15.86
C PRO A 377 9.00 8.93 -16.18
N ALA A 378 8.86 8.48 -17.44
CA ALA A 378 7.79 7.57 -17.84
C ALA A 378 7.84 6.25 -17.05
N TYR A 379 9.02 5.71 -16.82
CA TYR A 379 9.19 4.48 -16.05
C TYR A 379 8.84 4.68 -14.56
N THR A 380 9.17 5.83 -13.96
CA THR A 380 8.78 6.13 -12.58
C THR A 380 7.26 6.25 -12.43
N LEU A 381 6.57 6.77 -13.46
CA LEU A 381 5.11 6.77 -13.49
C LEU A 381 4.53 5.35 -13.62
N GLN A 382 5.17 4.49 -14.43
CA GLN A 382 4.79 3.07 -14.51
C GLN A 382 4.99 2.35 -13.18
N MET A 383 6.07 2.66 -12.44
CA MET A 383 6.30 2.11 -11.08
C MET A 383 5.13 2.37 -10.15
N ALA A 384 4.56 3.59 -10.16
CA ALA A 384 3.44 4.01 -9.29
C ALA A 384 2.06 3.69 -9.88
N THR A 385 1.99 2.92 -10.94
CA THR A 385 0.73 2.57 -11.63
C THR A 385 0.72 1.08 -11.96
N ILE A 386 1.04 0.71 -13.20
CA ILE A 386 0.90 -0.68 -13.67
C ILE A 386 1.84 -1.66 -12.96
N ASN A 387 3.10 -1.25 -12.65
CA ASN A 387 4.04 -2.14 -11.99
C ASN A 387 3.63 -2.41 -10.54
N ALA A 388 3.20 -1.38 -9.82
CA ALA A 388 2.67 -1.54 -8.46
C ALA A 388 1.42 -2.42 -8.45
N ALA A 389 0.49 -2.23 -9.39
CA ALA A 389 -0.68 -3.09 -9.54
C ALA A 389 -0.30 -4.56 -9.80
N GLN A 390 0.77 -4.81 -10.59
CA GLN A 390 1.30 -6.15 -10.84
C GLN A 390 1.91 -6.77 -9.58
N LEU A 391 2.66 -5.98 -8.78
CA LEU A 391 3.20 -6.46 -7.51
C LEU A 391 2.07 -6.84 -6.55
N LEU A 392 1.02 -6.04 -6.47
CA LEU A 392 -0.17 -6.37 -5.69
C LEU A 392 -0.93 -7.60 -6.22
N GLY A 393 -0.78 -7.96 -7.52
CA GLY A 393 -1.56 -9.01 -8.18
C GLY A 393 -2.97 -8.56 -8.55
N HIS A 394 -3.17 -7.25 -8.76
CA HIS A 394 -4.45 -6.61 -9.05
C HIS A 394 -4.40 -5.73 -10.32
N ASP A 395 -3.51 -6.04 -11.26
CA ASP A 395 -3.38 -5.31 -12.52
C ASP A 395 -4.55 -5.54 -13.49
N ASP A 396 -5.43 -6.49 -13.21
CA ASP A 396 -6.75 -6.64 -13.85
C ASP A 396 -7.73 -5.53 -13.45
N ALA A 397 -7.60 -4.95 -12.26
CA ALA A 397 -8.54 -3.98 -11.68
C ALA A 397 -7.94 -2.57 -11.46
N LEU A 398 -6.61 -2.44 -11.39
CA LEU A 398 -5.86 -1.23 -11.00
C LEU A 398 -4.76 -0.90 -12.01
N GLY A 399 -4.10 0.25 -11.82
CA GLY A 399 -2.83 0.61 -12.44
C GLY A 399 -2.90 1.12 -13.87
N SER A 400 -4.09 1.16 -14.51
CA SER A 400 -4.26 1.78 -15.84
C SER A 400 -5.68 2.30 -16.02
N VAL A 401 -5.84 3.33 -16.87
CA VAL A 401 -7.14 3.81 -17.31
C VAL A 401 -7.61 2.91 -18.45
N ALA A 402 -8.38 1.87 -18.11
CA ALA A 402 -8.88 0.90 -19.08
C ALA A 402 -10.27 0.43 -18.68
N THR A 403 -11.09 0.07 -19.66
CA THR A 403 -12.47 -0.43 -19.48
C THR A 403 -12.51 -1.56 -18.47
N GLY A 404 -13.45 -1.49 -17.52
CA GLY A 404 -13.69 -2.48 -16.47
C GLY A 404 -12.84 -2.33 -15.23
N LYS A 405 -11.75 -1.53 -15.24
CA LYS A 405 -10.96 -1.23 -14.06
C LYS A 405 -11.63 -0.18 -13.17
N PHE A 406 -11.21 -0.09 -11.91
CA PHE A 406 -11.71 0.94 -11.00
C PHE A 406 -11.44 2.34 -11.55
N ALA A 407 -12.43 3.22 -11.45
CA ALA A 407 -12.34 4.60 -11.87
C ALA A 407 -11.50 5.42 -10.85
N ASP A 408 -10.22 5.07 -10.78
CA ASP A 408 -9.20 5.75 -10.02
C ASP A 408 -8.39 6.61 -10.99
N LEU A 409 -8.52 7.94 -10.88
CA LEU A 409 -7.92 8.91 -11.78
C LEU A 409 -7.33 10.08 -10.99
N VAL A 410 -6.13 10.49 -11.34
CA VAL A 410 -5.52 11.71 -10.79
C VAL A 410 -5.10 12.63 -11.92
N ALA A 411 -4.96 13.93 -11.62
CA ALA A 411 -4.41 14.88 -12.59
C ALA A 411 -3.40 15.83 -11.95
N VAL A 412 -2.36 16.13 -12.74
CA VAL A 412 -1.31 17.10 -12.40
C VAL A 412 -1.23 18.17 -13.49
N PRO A 413 -0.78 19.40 -13.19
CA PRO A 413 -0.57 20.41 -14.22
C PRO A 413 0.60 20.03 -15.12
N GLY A 414 0.58 20.46 -16.38
CA GLY A 414 1.68 20.21 -17.32
C GLY A 414 1.83 18.74 -17.72
N ASN A 415 3.06 18.34 -18.05
CA ASN A 415 3.41 16.99 -18.47
C ASN A 415 4.50 16.41 -17.55
N PRO A 416 4.20 15.39 -16.74
CA PRO A 416 5.17 14.82 -15.79
C PRO A 416 6.33 14.05 -16.46
N ILE A 417 6.23 13.75 -17.77
CA ILE A 417 7.37 13.19 -18.52
C ILE A 417 8.40 14.28 -18.81
N ASP A 418 7.96 15.50 -19.06
CA ASP A 418 8.85 16.64 -19.35
C ASP A 418 9.40 17.26 -18.05
N ASP A 419 8.57 17.33 -17.01
CA ASP A 419 8.94 17.84 -15.67
C ASP A 419 8.28 17.00 -14.57
N ILE A 420 9.04 16.10 -13.97
CA ILE A 420 8.52 15.23 -12.91
C ILE A 420 8.13 15.98 -11.63
N ASN A 421 8.62 17.21 -11.41
CA ASN A 421 8.28 18.01 -10.23
C ASN A 421 6.79 18.36 -10.15
N VAL A 422 6.06 18.33 -11.26
CA VAL A 422 4.61 18.57 -11.28
C VAL A 422 3.83 17.52 -10.48
N MET A 423 4.43 16.36 -10.19
CA MET A 423 3.82 15.33 -9.33
C MET A 423 3.57 15.83 -7.90
N SER A 424 4.24 16.89 -7.45
CA SER A 424 3.97 17.59 -6.19
C SER A 424 2.65 18.38 -6.19
N GLN A 425 2.01 18.56 -7.35
CA GLN A 425 0.91 19.47 -7.57
C GLN A 425 -0.37 18.75 -8.04
N VAL A 426 -0.66 17.59 -7.46
CA VAL A 426 -1.90 16.86 -7.79
C VAL A 426 -3.10 17.77 -7.56
N SER A 427 -3.85 18.08 -8.63
CA SER A 427 -4.97 19.01 -8.63
C SER A 427 -6.35 18.31 -8.64
N PHE A 428 -6.40 17.05 -9.07
CA PHE A 428 -7.60 16.25 -9.13
C PHE A 428 -7.33 14.83 -8.60
N VAL A 429 -8.25 14.30 -7.79
CA VAL A 429 -8.20 12.94 -7.26
C VAL A 429 -9.60 12.32 -7.29
N MET A 430 -9.74 11.24 -8.02
CA MET A 430 -10.92 10.39 -8.06
C MET A 430 -10.52 8.96 -7.66
N LYS A 431 -11.31 8.34 -6.78
CA LYS A 431 -11.18 6.92 -6.38
C LYS A 431 -12.52 6.26 -6.51
N ALA A 432 -12.60 5.16 -7.26
CA ALA A 432 -13.83 4.42 -7.51
C ALA A 432 -14.99 5.34 -7.98
N GLY A 433 -14.70 6.29 -8.89
CA GLY A 433 -15.68 7.22 -9.43
C GLY A 433 -16.06 8.39 -8.52
N ILE A 434 -15.59 8.42 -7.28
CA ILE A 434 -15.86 9.49 -6.30
C ILE A 434 -14.70 10.49 -6.30
N ILE A 435 -15.04 11.78 -6.43
CA ILE A 435 -14.07 12.89 -6.45
C ILE A 435 -13.73 13.31 -5.03
N TYR A 436 -12.47 13.24 -4.65
CA TYR A 436 -11.94 13.67 -3.34
C TYR A 436 -11.18 14.99 -3.41
N LYS A 437 -10.67 15.36 -4.58
CA LYS A 437 -9.97 16.62 -4.82
C LYS A 437 -10.29 17.16 -6.19
N GLN A 438 -10.59 18.46 -6.29
CA GLN A 438 -10.85 19.14 -7.54
C GLN A 438 -10.26 20.57 -7.48
N ASP A 439 -9.62 21.02 -8.55
CA ASP A 439 -8.96 22.33 -8.64
C ASP A 439 -7.99 22.59 -7.47
N GLY A 440 -7.27 21.54 -7.05
CA GLY A 440 -6.34 21.57 -5.93
C GLY A 440 -6.99 21.62 -4.54
N LYS A 441 -8.32 21.65 -4.45
CA LYS A 441 -9.07 21.71 -3.20
C LYS A 441 -9.74 20.39 -2.90
N GLU A 442 -9.76 20.03 -1.64
CA GLU A 442 -10.51 18.87 -1.18
C GLU A 442 -12.01 19.06 -1.41
N VAL A 443 -12.68 18.02 -1.85
CA VAL A 443 -14.14 17.92 -1.96
C VAL A 443 -14.65 17.19 -0.72
N LEU A 444 -15.45 17.87 0.07
CA LEU A 444 -16.07 17.27 1.25
C LEU A 444 -17.07 16.20 0.80
N GLN A 445 -16.91 15.00 1.30
CA GLN A 445 -17.89 13.93 1.11
C GLN A 445 -19.05 14.12 2.10
N PRO A 446 -20.31 13.83 1.70
CA PRO A 446 -21.47 13.96 2.56
C PRO A 446 -21.45 13.03 3.77
#